data_b9deee92eb8c632e3aaa8cf763f6d050
#
_entry.id   b9deee92eb8c632e3aaa8cf763f6d050
#
_cell.length_a   1.000
_cell.length_b   1.000
_cell.length_c   1.000
_cell.angle_alpha   90.00
_cell.angle_beta   90.00
_cell.angle_gamma   90.00
#
_symmetry.space_group_name_H-M   'P 1'
#
loop_
_entity.id
_entity.type
_entity.pdbx_description
1 polymer ?
#
loop_
_entity_poly.entity_id
_entity_poly.type
_entity_poly.pdbx_seq_one_letter_code
_entity_poly.pdbx_strand_id
1 'polypeptide(L)'
;MDTAALSPSPSPASGAEHARVLTLACTNRKGIVHAVTGALLGVEADITESQQYDSPDTGDFFMRVEFVTPATREDIDQALAPVREEFGMRMGLWDAAQRMRTLVMCSKDGHTLNDLLFQQRAGTLPIEIPVVVSNHLDLQPLASFYGVPFIHVPVSKDPSSRDSKEAAEARLRDLIAQFDIELVVLARYMQILSDELCRDLAGMAINIHHSFLPSFKGARPYHQAHERGVKLIGATAHYVTADLDEGPIIAQSVQPVTHAQTAADFVARGRDVEGSTLAQAVRWHAQHRVLADGRRTVVFS
;
A
#
# COMPACT_ATOMS: atom_id res chain seq x y z
N MET A 1 19.12 58.03 31.87
CA MET A 1 19.10 56.57 31.71
C MET A 1 17.76 56.21 31.11
N ASP A 2 17.74 56.17 29.75
CA ASP A 2 16.53 55.85 28.99
C ASP A 2 16.39 54.33 28.86
N THR A 3 15.34 53.79 29.40
CA THR A 3 14.93 52.38 29.20
C THR A 3 14.04 52.35 27.96
N ALA A 4 14.62 51.98 26.84
CA ALA A 4 13.88 51.68 25.62
C ALA A 4 13.01 50.40 25.84
N ALA A 5 11.70 50.58 25.85
CA ALA A 5 10.74 49.47 25.87
C ALA A 5 10.81 48.71 24.52
N LEU A 6 11.22 47.45 24.60
CA LEU A 6 11.13 46.51 23.47
C LEU A 6 9.65 46.22 23.19
N SER A 7 9.18 46.63 22.01
CA SER A 7 7.87 46.27 21.50
C SER A 7 7.79 44.76 21.32
N PRO A 8 6.68 44.09 21.71
CA PRO A 8 6.50 42.68 21.47
C PRO A 8 6.39 42.41 19.96
N SER A 9 7.17 41.46 19.48
CA SER A 9 7.02 40.92 18.13
C SER A 9 5.59 40.39 17.92
N PRO A 10 4.97 40.58 16.76
CA PRO A 10 3.65 40.02 16.49
C PRO A 10 3.74 38.49 16.54
N SER A 11 2.92 37.86 17.40
CA SER A 11 2.66 36.41 17.35
C SER A 11 2.12 36.06 15.96
N PRO A 12 2.64 35.00 15.31
CA PRO A 12 2.02 34.51 14.11
C PRO A 12 0.61 34.01 14.46
N ALA A 13 -0.38 34.48 13.72
CA ALA A 13 -1.72 33.91 13.76
C ALA A 13 -1.60 32.47 13.28
N SER A 14 -1.67 31.49 14.20
CA SER A 14 -1.62 30.07 13.87
C SER A 14 -2.95 29.63 13.26
N GLY A 15 -3.09 29.73 11.96
CA GLY A 15 -3.91 28.81 11.21
C GLY A 15 -3.27 27.43 11.40
N ALA A 16 -4.05 26.41 11.75
CA ALA A 16 -3.52 25.06 11.87
C ALA A 16 -2.96 24.63 10.49
N GLU A 17 -1.65 24.41 10.40
CA GLU A 17 -1.03 23.89 9.18
C GLU A 17 -1.40 22.42 9.00
N HIS A 18 -1.77 22.06 7.78
CA HIS A 18 -2.15 20.72 7.40
C HIS A 18 -1.09 20.10 6.47
N ALA A 19 -0.54 18.97 6.88
CA ALA A 19 0.35 18.19 6.03
C ALA A 19 -0.47 17.46 4.96
N ARG A 20 -0.09 17.61 3.69
CA ARG A 20 -0.77 17.06 2.52
C ARG A 20 0.19 16.29 1.63
N VAL A 21 -0.35 15.29 0.94
CA VAL A 21 0.35 14.56 -0.13
C VAL A 21 -0.43 14.78 -1.43
N LEU A 22 0.26 15.29 -2.44
CA LEU A 22 -0.22 15.36 -3.82
C LEU A 22 0.51 14.33 -4.65
N THR A 23 -0.21 13.50 -5.40
CA THR A 23 0.36 12.69 -6.47
C THR A 23 -0.25 13.08 -7.80
N LEU A 24 0.53 12.99 -8.86
CA LEU A 24 0.02 13.23 -10.20
C LEU A 24 0.72 12.34 -11.23
N ALA A 25 0.01 12.09 -12.33
CA ALA A 25 0.52 11.45 -13.51
C ALA A 25 -0.12 12.05 -14.77
N CYS A 26 0.68 12.34 -15.79
CA CYS A 26 0.24 12.86 -17.08
C CYS A 26 1.28 12.56 -18.16
N THR A 27 0.94 12.78 -19.42
CA THR A 27 1.95 12.74 -20.51
C THR A 27 3.01 13.83 -20.26
N ASN A 28 4.29 13.44 -20.38
CA ASN A 28 5.39 14.36 -20.10
C ASN A 28 5.46 15.52 -21.10
N ARG A 29 5.57 16.72 -20.59
CA ARG A 29 5.86 17.94 -21.35
C ARG A 29 6.49 19.01 -20.48
N LYS A 30 7.13 20.00 -21.12
CA LYS A 30 7.77 21.11 -20.41
C LYS A 30 6.74 21.94 -19.64
N GLY A 31 7.13 22.40 -18.45
CA GLY A 31 6.33 23.32 -17.64
C GLY A 31 5.53 22.68 -16.52
N ILE A 32 5.37 21.36 -16.48
CA ILE A 32 4.58 20.62 -15.45
C ILE A 32 4.99 21.04 -14.04
N VAL A 33 6.26 20.88 -13.69
CA VAL A 33 6.77 21.19 -12.34
C VAL A 33 6.52 22.66 -11.97
N HIS A 34 6.80 23.59 -12.90
CA HIS A 34 6.57 25.00 -12.67
C HIS A 34 5.09 25.32 -12.41
N ALA A 35 4.19 24.76 -13.21
CA ALA A 35 2.76 25.00 -13.05
C ALA A 35 2.23 24.44 -11.71
N VAL A 36 2.62 23.21 -11.34
CA VAL A 36 2.22 22.57 -10.07
C VAL A 36 2.76 23.36 -8.88
N THR A 37 4.07 23.65 -8.85
CA THR A 37 4.66 24.38 -7.72
C THR A 37 4.18 25.82 -7.64
N GLY A 38 3.87 26.46 -8.77
CA GLY A 38 3.25 27.80 -8.81
C GLY A 38 1.84 27.80 -8.22
N ALA A 39 1.02 26.78 -8.52
CA ALA A 39 -0.31 26.63 -7.93
C ALA A 39 -0.23 26.38 -6.41
N LEU A 40 0.72 25.54 -5.97
CA LEU A 40 0.96 25.28 -4.54
C LEU A 40 1.43 26.54 -3.80
N LEU A 41 2.29 27.36 -4.43
CA LEU A 41 2.71 28.64 -3.85
C LEU A 41 1.51 29.58 -3.66
N GLY A 42 0.53 29.55 -4.57
CA GLY A 42 -0.69 30.36 -4.50
C GLY A 42 -1.58 30.05 -3.30
N VAL A 43 -1.42 28.88 -2.67
CA VAL A 43 -2.10 28.44 -1.43
C VAL A 43 -1.16 28.40 -0.22
N GLU A 44 -0.09 29.16 -0.25
CA GLU A 44 0.91 29.27 0.82
C GLU A 44 1.50 27.91 1.26
N ALA A 45 1.66 26.99 0.30
CA ALA A 45 2.22 25.68 0.58
C ALA A 45 3.75 25.75 0.71
N ASP A 46 4.27 25.18 1.80
CA ASP A 46 5.69 24.88 1.98
C ASP A 46 5.96 23.40 1.65
N ILE A 47 6.73 23.17 0.57
CA ILE A 47 7.03 21.83 0.08
C ILE A 47 8.12 21.19 0.93
N THR A 48 7.79 20.10 1.64
CA THR A 48 8.71 19.36 2.50
C THR A 48 9.42 18.22 1.77
N GLU A 49 8.76 17.58 0.78
CA GLU A 49 9.33 16.54 -0.08
C GLU A 49 8.78 16.68 -1.49
N SER A 50 9.65 16.53 -2.49
CA SER A 50 9.24 16.50 -3.90
C SER A 50 10.05 15.46 -4.65
N GLN A 51 9.35 14.49 -5.24
CA GLN A 51 9.95 13.44 -6.07
C GLN A 51 9.23 13.40 -7.40
N GLN A 52 9.97 13.14 -8.47
CA GLN A 52 9.41 13.06 -9.82
C GLN A 52 10.16 12.02 -10.65
N TYR A 53 9.47 11.50 -11.65
CA TYR A 53 10.01 10.54 -12.60
C TYR A 53 9.39 10.74 -13.98
N ASP A 54 10.23 10.75 -15.00
CA ASP A 54 9.84 10.74 -16.41
C ASP A 54 10.07 9.31 -16.94
N SER A 55 8.97 8.63 -17.29
CA SER A 55 9.04 7.26 -17.80
C SER A 55 9.41 7.27 -19.29
N PRO A 56 10.63 6.85 -19.67
CA PRO A 56 11.05 6.83 -21.09
C PRO A 56 10.29 5.79 -21.89
N ASP A 57 9.68 4.78 -21.24
CA ASP A 57 8.98 3.69 -21.90
C ASP A 57 7.53 4.05 -22.24
N THR A 58 6.86 4.83 -21.39
CA THR A 58 5.47 5.22 -21.58
C THR A 58 5.31 6.67 -22.03
N GLY A 59 6.31 7.49 -21.82
CA GLY A 59 6.24 8.94 -22.06
C GLY A 59 5.40 9.66 -21.01
N ASP A 60 5.07 9.01 -19.91
CA ASP A 60 4.32 9.61 -18.80
C ASP A 60 5.27 10.19 -17.75
N PHE A 61 4.83 11.30 -17.17
CA PHE A 61 5.46 11.97 -16.05
C PHE A 61 4.70 11.67 -14.77
N PHE A 62 5.44 11.36 -13.72
CA PHE A 62 4.92 11.06 -12.38
C PHE A 62 5.55 12.01 -11.37
N MET A 63 4.75 12.46 -10.41
CA MET A 63 5.26 13.32 -9.34
C MET A 63 4.49 13.05 -8.04
N ARG A 64 5.22 13.07 -6.93
CA ARG A 64 4.71 13.10 -5.57
C ARG A 64 5.28 14.31 -4.85
N VAL A 65 4.41 15.09 -4.21
CA VAL A 65 4.79 16.25 -3.41
C VAL A 65 4.16 16.13 -2.04
N GLU A 66 4.95 16.30 -0.99
CA GLU A 66 4.48 16.45 0.38
C GLU A 66 4.70 17.89 0.80
N PHE A 67 3.70 18.53 1.39
CA PHE A 67 3.73 19.93 1.73
C PHE A 67 2.84 20.23 2.94
N VAL A 68 3.10 21.34 3.60
CA VAL A 68 2.26 21.90 4.66
C VAL A 68 1.64 23.20 4.19
N THR A 69 0.39 23.46 4.55
CA THR A 69 -0.35 24.68 4.15
C THR A 69 -1.46 24.97 5.15
N PRO A 70 -1.81 26.24 5.36
CA PRO A 70 -3.02 26.63 6.10
C PRO A 70 -4.30 26.49 5.25
N ALA A 71 -4.18 26.27 3.94
CA ALA A 71 -5.30 26.20 3.01
C ALA A 71 -6.16 24.94 3.22
N THR A 72 -7.45 25.07 2.98
CA THR A 72 -8.36 23.92 2.99
C THR A 72 -8.13 23.02 1.78
N ARG A 73 -8.66 21.79 1.86
CA ARG A 73 -8.63 20.87 0.70
C ARG A 73 -9.28 21.50 -0.54
N GLU A 74 -10.38 22.21 -0.33
CA GLU A 74 -11.14 22.85 -1.40
C GLU A 74 -10.33 23.98 -2.08
N ASP A 75 -9.62 24.79 -1.31
CA ASP A 75 -8.73 25.83 -1.85
C ASP A 75 -7.60 25.24 -2.67
N ILE A 76 -7.00 24.14 -2.21
CA ILE A 76 -5.93 23.42 -2.93
C ILE A 76 -6.46 22.82 -4.23
N ASP A 77 -7.62 22.12 -4.18
CA ASP A 77 -8.23 21.54 -5.37
C ASP A 77 -8.61 22.63 -6.39
N GLN A 78 -9.08 23.80 -5.94
CA GLN A 78 -9.38 24.95 -6.80
C GLN A 78 -8.12 25.55 -7.45
N ALA A 79 -7.04 25.69 -6.69
CA ALA A 79 -5.78 26.20 -7.20
C ALA A 79 -5.13 25.26 -8.24
N LEU A 80 -5.27 23.92 -8.03
CA LEU A 80 -4.73 22.90 -8.92
C LEU A 80 -5.62 22.62 -10.14
N ALA A 81 -6.91 22.98 -10.13
CA ALA A 81 -7.85 22.66 -11.19
C ALA A 81 -7.41 23.15 -12.59
N PRO A 82 -6.94 24.40 -12.77
CA PRO A 82 -6.46 24.87 -14.09
C PRO A 82 -5.24 24.07 -14.58
N VAL A 83 -4.32 23.73 -13.67
CA VAL A 83 -3.11 22.95 -14.00
C VAL A 83 -3.49 21.53 -14.39
N ARG A 84 -4.41 20.91 -13.64
CA ARG A 84 -4.94 19.58 -13.94
C ARG A 84 -5.58 19.51 -15.32
N GLU A 85 -6.39 20.50 -15.67
CA GLU A 85 -7.05 20.59 -16.98
C GLU A 85 -6.04 20.83 -18.10
N GLU A 86 -5.14 21.83 -17.96
CA GLU A 86 -4.13 22.17 -18.96
C GLU A 86 -3.24 20.98 -19.33
N PHE A 87 -2.82 20.18 -18.34
CA PHE A 87 -1.90 19.07 -18.54
C PHE A 87 -2.60 17.70 -18.65
N GLY A 88 -3.93 17.61 -18.52
CA GLY A 88 -4.67 16.37 -18.54
C GLY A 88 -4.24 15.42 -17.42
N MET A 89 -4.00 15.93 -16.20
CA MET A 89 -3.39 15.19 -15.12
C MET A 89 -4.41 14.31 -14.39
N ARG A 90 -4.01 13.10 -14.08
CA ARG A 90 -4.60 12.30 -12.99
C ARG A 90 -3.94 12.75 -11.70
N MET A 91 -4.72 13.32 -10.78
CA MET A 91 -4.22 13.82 -9.49
C MET A 91 -4.95 13.16 -8.33
N GLY A 92 -4.23 12.98 -7.23
CA GLY A 92 -4.77 12.62 -5.93
C GLY A 92 -4.22 13.55 -4.85
N LEU A 93 -5.08 13.95 -3.92
CA LEU A 93 -4.71 14.79 -2.77
C LEU A 93 -5.18 14.09 -1.49
N TRP A 94 -4.28 13.89 -0.54
CA TRP A 94 -4.55 13.21 0.72
C TRP A 94 -4.04 14.00 1.92
N ASP A 95 -4.59 13.69 3.08
CA ASP A 95 -4.06 14.13 4.36
C ASP A 95 -2.91 13.21 4.78
N ALA A 96 -1.72 13.76 4.99
CA ALA A 96 -0.54 12.97 5.35
C ALA A 96 -0.67 12.31 6.75
N ALA A 97 -1.52 12.85 7.62
CA ALA A 97 -1.76 12.32 8.96
C ALA A 97 -2.83 11.21 8.99
N GLN A 98 -3.62 11.09 7.93
CA GLN A 98 -4.68 10.08 7.85
C GLN A 98 -4.09 8.69 7.74
N ARG A 99 -4.53 7.78 8.61
CA ARG A 99 -4.19 6.36 8.51
C ARG A 99 -5.13 5.68 7.53
N MET A 100 -4.55 4.93 6.58
CA MET A 100 -5.32 4.22 5.57
C MET A 100 -6.07 3.03 6.18
N ARG A 101 -7.38 2.98 5.99
CA ARG A 101 -8.24 1.91 6.52
C ARG A 101 -8.01 0.63 5.74
N THR A 102 -7.44 -0.36 6.41
CA THR A 102 -6.90 -1.57 5.78
C THR A 102 -7.58 -2.82 6.30
N LEU A 103 -8.19 -3.61 5.42
CA LEU A 103 -8.68 -4.95 5.72
C LEU A 103 -7.58 -5.97 5.42
N VAL A 104 -7.26 -6.82 6.40
CA VAL A 104 -6.25 -7.87 6.23
C VAL A 104 -6.92 -9.23 6.09
N MET A 105 -6.67 -9.90 4.97
CA MET A 105 -7.12 -11.27 4.71
C MET A 105 -5.99 -12.26 4.98
N CYS A 106 -6.30 -13.35 5.68
CA CYS A 106 -5.32 -14.40 5.98
C CYS A 106 -5.95 -15.80 5.92
N SER A 107 -5.11 -16.84 5.92
CA SER A 107 -5.56 -18.22 6.09
C SER A 107 -5.00 -18.83 7.38
N LYS A 108 -3.96 -19.67 7.30
CA LYS A 108 -3.41 -20.38 8.48
C LYS A 108 -2.05 -19.86 8.93
N ASP A 109 -1.23 -19.37 7.97
CA ASP A 109 0.09 -18.84 8.28
C ASP A 109 -0.03 -17.43 8.85
N GLY A 110 0.44 -17.21 10.08
CA GLY A 110 0.21 -15.99 10.84
C GLY A 110 1.39 -15.00 10.85
N HIS A 111 2.54 -15.33 10.28
CA HIS A 111 3.75 -14.48 10.39
C HIS A 111 3.55 -13.08 9.77
N THR A 112 2.99 -13.00 8.57
CA THR A 112 2.73 -11.73 7.88
C THR A 112 1.64 -10.92 8.57
N LEU A 113 0.56 -11.57 9.05
CA LEU A 113 -0.48 -10.91 9.83
C LEU A 113 0.09 -10.33 11.13
N ASN A 114 0.90 -11.12 11.87
CA ASN A 114 1.51 -10.68 13.11
C ASN A 114 2.41 -9.45 12.90
N ASP A 115 3.20 -9.45 11.83
CA ASP A 115 4.09 -8.33 11.52
C ASP A 115 3.29 -7.04 11.23
N LEU A 116 2.23 -7.11 10.43
CA LEU A 116 1.36 -5.97 10.15
C LEU A 116 0.68 -5.43 11.42
N LEU A 117 0.11 -6.32 12.26
CA LEU A 117 -0.55 -5.94 13.50
C LEU A 117 0.44 -5.32 14.50
N PHE A 118 1.65 -5.88 14.60
CA PHE A 118 2.71 -5.35 15.45
C PHE A 118 3.12 -3.93 15.00
N GLN A 119 3.43 -3.74 13.72
CA GLN A 119 3.87 -2.45 13.20
C GLN A 119 2.77 -1.39 13.25
N GLN A 120 1.51 -1.76 13.01
CA GLN A 120 0.37 -0.87 13.18
C GLN A 120 0.24 -0.43 14.64
N ARG A 121 0.33 -1.36 15.60
CA ARG A 121 0.28 -1.04 17.04
C ARG A 121 1.47 -0.20 17.51
N ALA A 122 2.64 -0.44 16.96
CA ALA A 122 3.85 0.35 17.23
C ALA A 122 3.82 1.76 16.59
N GLY A 123 2.85 2.05 15.72
CA GLY A 123 2.73 3.33 15.01
C GLY A 123 3.74 3.52 13.89
N THR A 124 4.45 2.45 13.49
CA THR A 124 5.46 2.50 12.41
C THR A 124 4.88 2.23 11.02
N LEU A 125 3.63 1.78 10.94
CA LEU A 125 2.89 1.56 9.71
C LEU A 125 1.67 2.48 9.68
N PRO A 126 1.51 3.38 8.69
CA PRO A 126 0.46 4.41 8.68
C PRO A 126 -0.88 3.85 8.20
N ILE A 127 -1.33 2.76 8.81
CA ILE A 127 -2.63 2.11 8.55
C ILE A 127 -3.44 1.98 9.83
N GLU A 128 -4.75 1.82 9.66
CA GLU A 128 -5.68 1.34 10.67
C GLU A 128 -6.24 0.00 10.19
N ILE A 129 -6.22 -1.03 11.03
CA ILE A 129 -6.78 -2.35 10.71
C ILE A 129 -8.09 -2.53 11.49
N PRO A 130 -9.25 -2.13 10.94
CA PRO A 130 -10.53 -2.26 11.63
C PRO A 130 -11.02 -3.70 11.68
N VAL A 131 -10.54 -4.57 10.80
CA VAL A 131 -10.97 -5.96 10.72
C VAL A 131 -9.93 -6.87 10.07
N VAL A 132 -9.80 -8.07 10.60
CA VAL A 132 -9.11 -9.20 9.97
C VAL A 132 -10.16 -10.19 9.47
N VAL A 133 -10.03 -10.62 8.22
CA VAL A 133 -10.91 -11.62 7.59
C VAL A 133 -10.12 -12.89 7.31
N SER A 134 -10.69 -14.06 7.62
CA SER A 134 -10.02 -15.33 7.34
C SER A 134 -11.02 -16.42 6.97
N ASN A 135 -10.59 -17.30 6.07
CA ASN A 135 -11.33 -18.53 5.73
C ASN A 135 -11.08 -19.69 6.73
N HIS A 136 -10.30 -19.45 7.77
CA HIS A 136 -10.01 -20.36 8.88
C HIS A 136 -10.06 -19.64 10.22
N LEU A 137 -10.26 -20.37 11.32
CA LEU A 137 -10.28 -19.81 12.68
C LEU A 137 -8.91 -19.76 13.36
N ASP A 138 -7.89 -20.35 12.75
CA ASP A 138 -6.56 -20.57 13.33
C ASP A 138 -5.92 -19.29 13.87
N LEU A 139 -6.15 -18.15 13.21
CA LEU A 139 -5.54 -16.86 13.55
C LEU A 139 -6.44 -15.91 14.35
N GLN A 140 -7.64 -16.38 14.76
CA GLN A 140 -8.53 -15.58 15.62
C GLN A 140 -7.86 -15.18 16.95
N PRO A 141 -7.14 -16.11 17.66
CA PRO A 141 -6.44 -15.73 18.90
C PRO A 141 -5.39 -14.63 18.70
N LEU A 142 -4.71 -14.64 17.54
CA LEU A 142 -3.70 -13.61 17.21
C LEU A 142 -4.35 -12.23 17.02
N ALA A 143 -5.43 -12.14 16.24
CA ALA A 143 -6.17 -10.90 16.06
C ALA A 143 -6.72 -10.37 17.40
N SER A 144 -7.28 -11.29 18.22
CA SER A 144 -7.80 -10.95 19.56
C SER A 144 -6.72 -10.41 20.50
N PHE A 145 -5.49 -10.94 20.44
CA PHE A 145 -4.34 -10.44 21.23
C PHE A 145 -4.04 -8.98 20.92
N TYR A 146 -4.18 -8.57 19.66
CA TYR A 146 -4.01 -7.17 19.25
C TYR A 146 -5.26 -6.31 19.41
N GLY A 147 -6.39 -6.90 19.83
CA GLY A 147 -7.66 -6.19 20.00
C GLY A 147 -8.37 -5.87 18.68
N VAL A 148 -8.01 -6.56 17.60
CA VAL A 148 -8.60 -6.33 16.28
C VAL A 148 -9.75 -7.31 16.04
N PRO A 149 -10.93 -6.84 15.59
CA PRO A 149 -12.06 -7.68 15.20
C PRO A 149 -11.65 -8.73 14.17
N PHE A 150 -12.12 -9.97 14.37
CA PHE A 150 -11.87 -11.08 13.46
C PHE A 150 -13.18 -11.64 12.92
N ILE A 151 -13.29 -11.73 11.60
CA ILE A 151 -14.48 -12.25 10.93
C ILE A 151 -14.10 -13.51 10.15
N HIS A 152 -14.73 -14.62 10.51
CA HIS A 152 -14.58 -15.88 9.80
C HIS A 152 -15.50 -15.89 8.57
N VAL A 153 -14.92 -16.00 7.40
CA VAL A 153 -15.61 -16.12 6.11
C VAL A 153 -15.12 -17.41 5.43
N PRO A 154 -15.74 -18.55 5.75
CA PRO A 154 -15.33 -19.83 5.18
C PRO A 154 -15.54 -19.86 3.67
N VAL A 155 -14.72 -20.63 2.95
CA VAL A 155 -14.82 -20.82 1.51
C VAL A 155 -14.95 -22.29 1.18
N SER A 156 -16.13 -22.68 0.66
CA SER A 156 -16.41 -24.03 0.16
C SER A 156 -16.13 -24.14 -1.33
N LYS A 157 -15.69 -25.33 -1.74
CA LYS A 157 -15.59 -25.67 -3.17
C LYS A 157 -16.94 -26.05 -3.80
N ASP A 158 -17.97 -26.27 -2.98
CA ASP A 158 -19.33 -26.57 -3.43
C ASP A 158 -20.08 -25.26 -3.74
N PRO A 159 -20.43 -25.00 -5.02
CA PRO A 159 -21.12 -23.78 -5.41
C PRO A 159 -22.53 -23.65 -4.80
N SER A 160 -23.16 -24.77 -4.38
CA SER A 160 -24.47 -24.75 -3.73
C SER A 160 -24.40 -24.48 -2.22
N SER A 161 -23.20 -24.47 -1.66
CA SER A 161 -22.97 -24.17 -0.24
C SER A 161 -23.26 -22.70 0.06
N ARG A 162 -23.84 -22.44 1.22
CA ARG A 162 -23.94 -21.08 1.77
C ARG A 162 -22.57 -20.40 1.96
N ASP A 163 -21.52 -21.20 2.00
CA ASP A 163 -20.13 -20.77 2.13
C ASP A 163 -19.40 -20.90 0.78
N SER A 164 -20.12 -20.80 -0.34
CA SER A 164 -19.51 -20.83 -1.68
C SER A 164 -18.55 -19.66 -1.87
N LYS A 165 -17.68 -19.75 -2.86
CA LYS A 165 -16.74 -18.68 -3.20
C LYS A 165 -17.47 -17.36 -3.47
N GLU A 166 -18.56 -17.41 -4.22
CA GLU A 166 -19.40 -16.27 -4.58
C GLU A 166 -19.99 -15.61 -3.33
N ALA A 167 -20.53 -16.41 -2.38
CA ALA A 167 -21.06 -15.89 -1.13
C ALA A 167 -19.97 -15.25 -0.25
N ALA A 168 -18.79 -15.86 -0.20
CA ALA A 168 -17.65 -15.33 0.52
C ALA A 168 -17.16 -14.00 -0.05
N GLU A 169 -17.10 -13.88 -1.38
CA GLU A 169 -16.71 -12.64 -2.06
C GLU A 169 -17.77 -11.55 -1.94
N ALA A 170 -19.06 -11.90 -1.98
CA ALA A 170 -20.14 -10.94 -1.68
C ALA A 170 -20.01 -10.40 -0.26
N ARG A 171 -19.77 -11.29 0.73
CA ARG A 171 -19.54 -10.89 2.11
C ARG A 171 -18.33 -9.98 2.26
N LEU A 172 -17.26 -10.22 1.50
CA LEU A 172 -16.07 -9.37 1.51
C LEU A 172 -16.38 -7.96 1.00
N ARG A 173 -17.18 -7.82 -0.09
CA ARG A 173 -17.63 -6.50 -0.59
C ARG A 173 -18.43 -5.75 0.47
N ASP A 174 -19.35 -6.45 1.17
CA ASP A 174 -20.12 -5.84 2.27
C ASP A 174 -19.20 -5.33 3.39
N LEU A 175 -18.16 -6.10 3.76
CA LEU A 175 -17.21 -5.71 4.80
C LEU A 175 -16.34 -4.52 4.36
N ILE A 176 -15.91 -4.49 3.10
CA ILE A 176 -15.17 -3.36 2.53
C ILE A 176 -16.02 -2.08 2.66
N ALA A 177 -17.29 -2.14 2.27
CA ALA A 177 -18.19 -0.99 2.39
C ALA A 177 -18.53 -0.65 3.85
N GLN A 178 -18.78 -1.65 4.70
CA GLN A 178 -19.14 -1.46 6.11
C GLN A 178 -18.03 -0.78 6.93
N PHE A 179 -16.78 -1.07 6.62
CA PHE A 179 -15.61 -0.56 7.34
C PHE A 179 -14.89 0.57 6.60
N ASP A 180 -15.45 1.10 5.51
CA ASP A 180 -14.83 2.14 4.67
C ASP A 180 -13.38 1.79 4.32
N ILE A 181 -13.15 0.58 3.80
CA ILE A 181 -11.82 0.05 3.51
C ILE A 181 -11.23 0.69 2.26
N GLU A 182 -10.01 1.20 2.39
CA GLU A 182 -9.23 1.82 1.32
C GLU A 182 -8.16 0.87 0.76
N LEU A 183 -7.74 -0.13 1.55
CA LEU A 183 -6.73 -1.12 1.15
C LEU A 183 -7.11 -2.52 1.64
N VAL A 184 -7.01 -3.51 0.76
CA VAL A 184 -7.12 -4.93 1.10
C VAL A 184 -5.73 -5.57 1.03
N VAL A 185 -5.31 -6.27 2.07
CA VAL A 185 -4.01 -6.95 2.12
C VAL A 185 -4.20 -8.45 2.23
N LEU A 186 -3.73 -9.19 1.22
CA LEU A 186 -3.70 -10.65 1.22
C LEU A 186 -2.43 -11.14 1.95
N ALA A 187 -2.51 -11.26 3.27
CA ALA A 187 -1.44 -11.70 4.15
C ALA A 187 -1.41 -13.22 4.23
N ARG A 188 -0.94 -13.89 3.20
CA ARG A 188 -0.99 -15.37 3.05
C ARG A 188 -2.43 -15.89 2.99
N TYR A 189 -3.31 -15.20 2.28
CA TYR A 189 -4.65 -15.69 1.98
C TYR A 189 -4.59 -16.67 0.82
N MET A 190 -4.86 -17.94 1.09
CA MET A 190 -4.60 -19.06 0.16
C MET A 190 -5.82 -19.41 -0.72
N GLN A 191 -6.69 -18.43 -1.00
CA GLN A 191 -7.80 -18.57 -1.95
C GLN A 191 -7.53 -17.66 -3.15
N ILE A 192 -7.86 -18.15 -4.34
CA ILE A 192 -7.81 -17.36 -5.58
C ILE A 192 -9.10 -16.55 -5.65
N LEU A 193 -8.98 -15.23 -5.78
CA LEU A 193 -10.13 -14.34 -5.98
C LEU A 193 -10.71 -14.52 -7.38
N SER A 194 -11.99 -14.17 -7.57
CA SER A 194 -12.58 -14.14 -8.91
C SER A 194 -12.06 -12.95 -9.71
N ASP A 195 -12.13 -13.07 -11.04
CA ASP A 195 -11.74 -11.98 -11.94
C ASP A 195 -12.59 -10.71 -11.70
N GLU A 196 -13.85 -10.89 -11.29
CA GLU A 196 -14.74 -9.79 -10.95
C GLU A 196 -14.23 -9.05 -9.71
N LEU A 197 -13.97 -9.78 -8.62
CA LEU A 197 -13.44 -9.18 -7.40
C LEU A 197 -12.04 -8.57 -7.61
N CYS A 198 -11.18 -9.19 -8.41
CA CYS A 198 -9.88 -8.59 -8.76
C CYS A 198 -10.03 -7.26 -9.50
N ARG A 199 -11.04 -7.11 -10.36
CA ARG A 199 -11.34 -5.83 -11.04
C ARG A 199 -11.88 -4.79 -10.08
N ASP A 200 -12.77 -5.18 -9.16
CA ASP A 200 -13.33 -4.27 -8.13
C ASP A 200 -12.21 -3.73 -7.21
N LEU A 201 -11.20 -4.56 -6.94
CA LEU A 201 -10.08 -4.24 -6.06
C LEU A 201 -8.83 -3.73 -6.81
N ALA A 202 -8.95 -3.39 -8.09
CA ALA A 202 -7.81 -2.95 -8.90
C ALA A 202 -7.13 -1.72 -8.27
N GLY A 203 -5.82 -1.85 -8.00
CA GLY A 203 -5.01 -0.78 -7.39
C GLY A 203 -5.20 -0.61 -5.87
N MET A 204 -6.14 -1.34 -5.24
CA MET A 204 -6.39 -1.29 -3.80
C MET A 204 -6.25 -2.66 -3.10
N ALA A 205 -5.70 -3.67 -3.76
CA ALA A 205 -5.41 -4.96 -3.13
C ALA A 205 -3.95 -5.35 -3.35
N ILE A 206 -3.25 -5.66 -2.26
CA ILE A 206 -1.84 -6.07 -2.25
C ILE A 206 -1.76 -7.53 -1.81
N ASN A 207 -1.04 -8.35 -2.59
CA ASN A 207 -0.72 -9.73 -2.25
C ASN A 207 0.76 -9.90 -1.94
N ILE A 208 1.09 -10.78 -1.00
CA ILE A 208 2.45 -11.29 -0.81
C ILE A 208 2.59 -12.66 -1.43
N HIS A 209 3.44 -12.75 -2.43
CA HIS A 209 3.84 -14.01 -3.04
C HIS A 209 5.17 -14.48 -2.46
N HIS A 210 5.21 -15.75 -2.04
CA HIS A 210 6.32 -16.36 -1.31
C HIS A 210 7.45 -16.85 -2.23
N SER A 211 7.75 -16.09 -3.29
CA SER A 211 8.95 -16.25 -4.12
C SER A 211 9.34 -14.94 -4.79
N PHE A 212 10.55 -14.90 -5.34
CA PHE A 212 11.00 -13.83 -6.20
C PHE A 212 10.41 -14.05 -7.61
N LEU A 213 9.31 -13.33 -7.91
CA LEU A 213 8.66 -13.43 -9.22
C LEU A 213 9.58 -12.91 -10.35
N PRO A 214 9.54 -13.54 -11.52
CA PRO A 214 8.60 -14.56 -11.99
C PRO A 214 9.00 -16.01 -11.69
N SER A 215 9.92 -16.26 -10.76
CA SER A 215 10.44 -17.60 -10.45
C SER A 215 9.56 -18.36 -9.46
N PHE A 216 9.55 -19.71 -9.54
CA PHE A 216 8.92 -20.62 -8.58
C PHE A 216 7.43 -20.37 -8.33
N LYS A 217 6.63 -20.32 -9.39
CA LYS A 217 5.17 -20.29 -9.29
C LYS A 217 4.64 -21.63 -8.74
N GLY A 218 3.53 -21.57 -8.01
CA GLY A 218 2.82 -22.74 -7.50
C GLY A 218 3.13 -23.08 -6.04
N ALA A 219 2.89 -24.35 -5.66
CA ALA A 219 2.98 -24.80 -4.27
C ALA A 219 4.43 -25.06 -3.81
N ARG A 220 4.71 -24.76 -2.53
CA ARG A 220 5.98 -25.02 -1.85
C ARG A 220 7.24 -24.46 -2.54
N PRO A 221 7.29 -23.16 -2.92
CA PRO A 221 8.40 -22.59 -3.67
C PRO A 221 9.75 -22.71 -2.95
N TYR A 222 9.79 -22.62 -1.62
CA TYR A 222 11.04 -22.79 -0.86
C TYR A 222 11.60 -24.22 -0.92
N HIS A 223 10.74 -25.25 -1.01
CA HIS A 223 11.21 -26.63 -1.23
C HIS A 223 11.76 -26.79 -2.64
N GLN A 224 11.07 -26.26 -3.67
CA GLN A 224 11.56 -26.24 -5.02
C GLN A 224 12.90 -25.51 -5.14
N ALA A 225 13.04 -24.37 -4.46
CA ALA A 225 14.26 -23.58 -4.41
C ALA A 225 15.42 -24.37 -3.77
N HIS A 226 15.16 -25.07 -2.67
CA HIS A 226 16.14 -25.92 -2.01
C HIS A 226 16.57 -27.10 -2.92
N GLU A 227 15.63 -27.83 -3.52
CA GLU A 227 15.90 -28.93 -4.46
C GLU A 227 16.74 -28.47 -5.66
N ARG A 228 16.49 -27.27 -6.17
CA ARG A 228 17.27 -26.66 -7.24
C ARG A 228 18.63 -26.13 -6.81
N GLY A 229 18.90 -26.07 -5.52
CA GLY A 229 20.17 -25.56 -4.98
C GLY A 229 20.41 -24.09 -5.29
N VAL A 230 19.36 -23.26 -5.28
CA VAL A 230 19.46 -21.81 -5.52
C VAL A 230 20.31 -21.14 -4.44
N LYS A 231 20.81 -19.95 -4.74
CA LYS A 231 21.64 -19.16 -3.82
C LYS A 231 20.91 -17.96 -3.23
N LEU A 232 19.71 -17.68 -3.76
CA LEU A 232 18.83 -16.61 -3.28
C LEU A 232 17.41 -17.14 -3.16
N ILE A 233 16.72 -16.76 -2.10
CA ILE A 233 15.27 -16.87 -1.97
C ILE A 233 14.70 -15.47 -1.78
N GLY A 234 13.39 -15.29 -1.93
CA GLY A 234 12.81 -13.99 -1.78
C GLY A 234 11.28 -14.02 -1.72
N ALA A 235 10.71 -12.83 -1.66
CA ALA A 235 9.27 -12.59 -1.69
C ALA A 235 8.95 -11.40 -2.58
N THR A 236 7.74 -11.36 -3.10
CA THR A 236 7.22 -10.29 -3.97
C THR A 236 5.89 -9.81 -3.45
N ALA A 237 5.77 -8.52 -3.15
CA ALA A 237 4.50 -7.84 -2.91
C ALA A 237 4.07 -7.13 -4.20
N HIS A 238 2.85 -7.40 -4.65
CA HIS A 238 2.31 -6.87 -5.90
C HIS A 238 0.83 -6.56 -5.78
N TYR A 239 0.32 -5.70 -6.65
CA TYR A 239 -1.13 -5.52 -6.75
C TYR A 239 -1.81 -6.77 -7.29
N VAL A 240 -3.01 -7.03 -6.78
CA VAL A 240 -3.82 -8.16 -7.25
C VAL A 240 -4.44 -7.81 -8.61
N THR A 241 -4.39 -8.78 -9.53
CA THR A 241 -5.04 -8.75 -10.85
C THR A 241 -5.73 -10.07 -11.11
N ALA A 242 -6.55 -10.14 -12.17
CA ALA A 242 -7.19 -11.38 -12.60
C ALA A 242 -6.15 -12.47 -12.98
N ASP A 243 -5.02 -12.05 -13.55
CA ASP A 243 -3.92 -12.96 -13.83
C ASP A 243 -3.14 -13.25 -12.54
N LEU A 244 -3.16 -14.50 -12.11
CA LEU A 244 -2.57 -14.94 -10.84
C LEU A 244 -1.07 -14.64 -10.79
N ASP A 245 -0.64 -13.93 -9.75
CA ASP A 245 0.75 -13.54 -9.50
C ASP A 245 1.42 -12.73 -10.64
N GLU A 246 0.63 -12.06 -11.49
CA GLU A 246 1.11 -11.26 -12.64
C GLU A 246 0.88 -9.75 -12.46
N GLY A 247 0.36 -9.32 -11.32
CA GLY A 247 0.07 -7.92 -11.05
C GLY A 247 1.32 -7.06 -10.91
N PRO A 248 1.17 -5.72 -11.03
CA PRO A 248 2.28 -4.77 -10.90
C PRO A 248 3.01 -4.93 -9.57
N ILE A 249 4.33 -5.10 -9.64
CA ILE A 249 5.19 -5.33 -8.48
C ILE A 249 5.40 -4.02 -7.73
N ILE A 250 5.23 -4.06 -6.39
CA ILE A 250 5.44 -2.91 -5.50
C ILE A 250 6.79 -3.04 -4.79
N ALA A 251 7.06 -4.20 -4.21
CA ALA A 251 8.30 -4.47 -3.49
C ALA A 251 8.78 -5.90 -3.72
N GLN A 252 10.08 -6.06 -3.79
CA GLN A 252 10.73 -7.38 -3.82
C GLN A 252 11.93 -7.36 -2.89
N SER A 253 12.08 -8.44 -2.14
CA SER A 253 13.26 -8.65 -1.30
C SER A 253 13.84 -10.03 -1.51
N VAL A 254 15.16 -10.13 -1.44
CA VAL A 254 15.90 -11.38 -1.58
C VAL A 254 16.82 -11.60 -0.39
N GLN A 255 17.07 -12.86 -0.06
CA GLN A 255 17.99 -13.26 0.98
C GLN A 255 18.90 -14.39 0.48
N PRO A 256 20.23 -14.30 0.75
CA PRO A 256 21.15 -15.36 0.41
C PRO A 256 20.91 -16.62 1.24
N VAL A 257 21.04 -17.77 0.57
CA VAL A 257 20.97 -19.10 1.17
C VAL A 257 22.15 -19.96 0.71
N THR A 258 22.48 -20.99 1.47
CA THR A 258 23.61 -21.84 1.22
C THR A 258 23.23 -23.33 1.18
N HIS A 259 24.14 -24.16 0.67
CA HIS A 259 23.95 -25.61 0.65
C HIS A 259 23.94 -26.27 2.03
N ALA A 260 24.41 -25.58 3.07
CA ALA A 260 24.39 -26.06 4.45
C ALA A 260 23.03 -25.93 5.13
N GLN A 261 22.07 -25.25 4.50
CA GLN A 261 20.74 -25.02 5.03
C GLN A 261 19.75 -26.04 4.50
N THR A 262 18.81 -26.46 5.34
CA THR A 262 17.74 -27.38 5.00
C THR A 262 16.56 -26.64 4.31
N ALA A 263 15.62 -27.39 3.74
CA ALA A 263 14.38 -26.82 3.23
C ALA A 263 13.56 -26.11 4.33
N ALA A 264 13.64 -26.59 5.58
CA ALA A 264 13.00 -25.94 6.72
C ALA A 264 13.65 -24.57 7.05
N ASP A 265 14.96 -24.47 6.93
CA ASP A 265 15.68 -23.18 7.08
C ASP A 265 15.28 -22.19 5.98
N PHE A 266 15.08 -22.67 4.74
CA PHE A 266 14.60 -21.84 3.65
C PHE A 266 13.20 -21.31 3.94
N VAL A 267 12.30 -22.13 4.45
CA VAL A 267 10.95 -21.71 4.86
C VAL A 267 11.02 -20.68 5.98
N ALA A 268 11.84 -20.91 7.02
CA ALA A 268 11.96 -19.97 8.14
C ALA A 268 12.45 -18.60 7.66
N ARG A 269 13.56 -18.56 6.91
CA ARG A 269 14.08 -17.31 6.32
C ARG A 269 13.12 -16.65 5.34
N GLY A 270 12.38 -17.46 4.56
CA GLY A 270 11.38 -16.97 3.64
C GLY A 270 10.26 -16.22 4.35
N ARG A 271 9.79 -16.71 5.49
CA ARG A 271 8.77 -16.05 6.32
C ARG A 271 9.21 -14.66 6.79
N ASP A 272 10.47 -14.50 7.20
CA ASP A 272 11.02 -13.19 7.62
C ASP A 272 11.01 -12.21 6.45
N VAL A 273 11.41 -12.68 5.26
CA VAL A 273 11.40 -11.86 4.04
C VAL A 273 9.97 -11.51 3.60
N GLU A 274 9.03 -12.45 3.69
CA GLU A 274 7.63 -12.20 3.36
C GLU A 274 7.03 -11.09 4.22
N GLY A 275 7.22 -11.13 5.55
CA GLY A 275 6.72 -10.15 6.49
C GLY A 275 7.26 -8.74 6.18
N SER A 276 8.58 -8.62 6.07
CA SER A 276 9.23 -7.33 5.82
C SER A 276 8.87 -6.74 4.45
N THR A 277 8.79 -7.57 3.40
CA THR A 277 8.43 -7.13 2.04
C THR A 277 6.98 -6.66 1.98
N LEU A 278 6.06 -7.40 2.59
CA LEU A 278 4.65 -7.00 2.64
C LEU A 278 4.46 -5.69 3.42
N ALA A 279 5.06 -5.58 4.60
CA ALA A 279 4.97 -4.36 5.41
C ALA A 279 5.54 -3.14 4.67
N GLN A 280 6.64 -3.31 3.93
CA GLN A 280 7.23 -2.25 3.11
C GLN A 280 6.29 -1.81 1.97
N ALA A 281 5.69 -2.76 1.24
CA ALA A 281 4.72 -2.46 0.18
C ALA A 281 3.48 -1.74 0.72
N VAL A 282 2.93 -2.20 1.83
CA VAL A 282 1.79 -1.58 2.51
C VAL A 282 2.14 -0.17 2.97
N ARG A 283 3.34 0.05 3.53
CA ARG A 283 3.82 1.37 3.94
C ARG A 283 3.88 2.34 2.76
N TRP A 284 4.53 1.96 1.66
CA TRP A 284 4.65 2.80 0.48
C TRP A 284 3.28 3.13 -0.13
N HIS A 285 2.39 2.14 -0.18
CA HIS A 285 1.02 2.36 -0.67
C HIS A 285 0.26 3.34 0.23
N ALA A 286 0.26 3.12 1.56
CA ALA A 286 -0.43 3.96 2.52
C ALA A 286 0.15 5.39 2.62
N GLN A 287 1.40 5.59 2.22
CA GLN A 287 2.03 6.90 2.07
C GLN A 287 1.85 7.51 0.67
N HIS A 288 1.03 6.90 -0.19
CA HIS A 288 0.81 7.33 -1.57
C HIS A 288 2.12 7.47 -2.38
N ARG A 289 3.07 6.54 -2.16
CA ARG A 289 4.37 6.50 -2.83
C ARG A 289 4.38 5.62 -4.08
N VAL A 290 3.30 4.88 -4.34
CA VAL A 290 3.20 3.91 -5.44
C VAL A 290 2.22 4.42 -6.48
N LEU A 291 2.70 4.70 -7.68
CA LEU A 291 1.89 5.11 -8.83
C LEU A 291 1.95 4.05 -9.92
N ALA A 292 0.80 3.79 -10.57
CA ALA A 292 0.73 2.82 -11.65
C ALA A 292 1.30 3.39 -12.95
N ASP A 293 2.20 2.64 -13.60
CA ASP A 293 2.78 2.89 -14.92
C ASP A 293 2.51 1.69 -15.84
N GLY A 294 1.30 1.59 -16.36
CA GLY A 294 0.85 0.44 -17.15
C GLY A 294 0.86 -0.85 -16.32
N ARG A 295 1.73 -1.81 -16.69
CA ARG A 295 1.92 -3.08 -15.96
C ARG A 295 2.99 -3.00 -14.86
N ARG A 296 3.56 -1.84 -14.62
CA ARG A 296 4.61 -1.59 -13.63
C ARG A 296 4.14 -0.59 -12.60
N THR A 297 4.96 -0.36 -11.61
CA THR A 297 4.79 0.73 -10.63
C THR A 297 6.00 1.67 -10.66
N VAL A 298 5.73 2.94 -10.44
CA VAL A 298 6.73 3.92 -10.00
C VAL A 298 6.62 4.04 -8.50
N VAL A 299 7.72 3.78 -7.80
CA VAL A 299 7.77 3.83 -6.33
C VAL A 299 8.72 4.93 -5.90
N PHE A 300 8.19 5.91 -5.22
CA PHE A 300 8.94 7.01 -4.61
C PHE A 300 9.36 6.59 -3.18
N SER A 301 10.54 6.00 -3.05
CA SER A 301 11.07 5.42 -1.78
C SER A 301 11.94 6.41 -1.00
#